data_86f00e8838db72a7ff9e711eb84f6713
#
_entry.id   86f00e8838db72a7ff9e711eb84f6713
#
_cell.length_a   1.000
_cell.length_b   1.000
_cell.length_c   1.000
_cell.angle_alpha   90.00
_cell.angle_beta   90.00
_cell.angle_gamma   90.00
#
_symmetry.space_group_name_H-M   'P 1'
#
loop_
_entity.id
_entity.type
_entity.pdbx_description
1 polymer ?
#
loop_
_entity_poly.entity_id
_entity_poly.type
_entity_poly.pdbx_seq_one_letter_code
_entity_poly.pdbx_strand_id
1 'polypeptide(L)' 'MKLYLYYENVDRPLPVDIPDHEVDGFLQEYEEALHDTSVETFQWKNSSFRIGGLMAIVHEKHAPVRP' A
#
# COMPACT_ATOMS: atom_id res chain seq x y z
N MET A 1 -6.61 9.34 2.10
CA MET A 1 -6.62 8.69 0.77
C MET A 1 -6.64 7.20 0.93
N LYS A 2 -7.41 6.53 0.14
CA LYS A 2 -7.50 5.08 0.24
C LYS A 2 -6.54 4.45 -0.76
N LEU A 3 -5.77 3.50 -0.29
CA LEU A 3 -4.86 2.74 -1.13
C LEU A 3 -5.34 1.31 -1.17
N TYR A 4 -5.12 0.65 -2.28
CA TYR A 4 -5.51 -0.74 -2.45
C TYR A 4 -4.26 -1.56 -2.74
N LEU A 5 -4.01 -2.55 -1.88
CA LEU A 5 -2.85 -3.41 -2.01
C LEU A 5 -3.29 -4.70 -2.68
N TYR A 6 -2.73 -4.96 -3.84
CA TYR A 6 -3.07 -6.14 -4.63
C TYR A 6 -2.03 -7.21 -4.42
N TYR A 7 -2.47 -8.38 -3.94
CA TYR A 7 -1.58 -9.51 -3.69
C TYR A 7 -1.88 -10.64 -4.64
N GLU A 8 -0.86 -11.42 -4.99
CA GLU A 8 -1.05 -12.63 -5.77
C GLU A 8 -1.92 -13.57 -4.98
N ASN A 9 -2.73 -14.32 -5.64
CA ASN A 9 -3.58 -15.35 -5.03
C ASN A 9 -4.65 -14.80 -4.09
N VAL A 10 -4.89 -13.50 -4.15
CA VAL A 10 -5.96 -12.90 -3.38
C VAL A 10 -6.88 -12.19 -4.35
N ASP A 11 -8.15 -12.54 -4.29
CA ASP A 11 -9.11 -12.03 -5.26
C ASP A 11 -9.44 -10.57 -5.07
N ARG A 12 -9.32 -10.07 -3.85
CA ARG A 12 -9.70 -8.70 -3.56
C ARG A 12 -8.54 -7.92 -3.00
N PRO A 13 -8.40 -6.67 -3.37
CA PRO A 13 -7.34 -5.88 -2.79
C PRO A 13 -7.61 -5.56 -1.33
N LEU A 14 -6.55 -5.34 -0.58
CA LEU A 14 -6.66 -4.92 0.80
C LEU A 14 -6.75 -3.41 0.85
N PRO A 15 -7.85 -2.86 1.32
CA PRO A 15 -7.95 -1.39 1.41
C PRO A 15 -7.25 -0.88 2.65
N VAL A 16 -6.52 0.20 2.50
CA VAL A 16 -5.82 0.84 3.60
C VAL A 16 -6.07 2.33 3.49
N ASP A 17 -6.49 2.93 4.59
CA ASP A 17 -6.80 4.35 4.59
C ASP A 17 -5.63 5.11 5.21
N ILE A 18 -4.94 5.90 4.42
CA ILE A 18 -3.78 6.67 4.85
C ILE A 18 -4.10 8.15 4.66
N PRO A 19 -3.88 8.99 5.67
CA PRO A 19 -4.09 10.42 5.48
C PRO A 19 -3.25 10.94 4.32
N ASP A 20 -3.78 11.87 3.57
CA ASP A 20 -3.13 12.37 2.36
C ASP A 20 -1.71 12.83 2.63
N HIS A 21 -1.49 13.51 3.74
CA HIS A 21 -0.17 14.06 4.03
C HIS A 21 0.83 12.97 4.46
N GLU A 22 0.37 11.74 4.64
CA GLU A 22 1.23 10.63 5.04
C GLU A 22 1.45 9.62 3.93
N VAL A 23 0.79 9.79 2.80
CA VAL A 23 0.88 8.80 1.72
C VAL A 23 2.31 8.66 1.22
N ASP A 24 3.02 9.77 1.05
CA ASP A 24 4.39 9.70 0.58
C ASP A 24 5.29 8.92 1.54
N GLY A 25 5.11 9.15 2.84
CA GLY A 25 5.87 8.42 3.83
C GLY A 25 5.55 6.93 3.82
N PHE A 26 4.27 6.61 3.67
CA PHE A 26 3.84 5.22 3.60
C PHE A 26 4.49 4.51 2.40
N LEU A 27 4.45 5.15 1.25
CA LEU A 27 5.02 4.55 0.04
C LEU A 27 6.53 4.45 0.13
N GLN A 28 7.17 5.40 0.80
CA GLN A 28 8.60 5.34 0.98
C GLN A 28 9.00 4.16 1.86
N GLU A 29 8.26 3.92 2.95
CA GLU A 29 8.51 2.77 3.80
C GLU A 29 8.34 1.47 3.03
N TYR A 30 7.32 1.42 2.20
CA TYR A 30 7.06 0.26 1.37
C TYR A 30 8.24 0.02 0.41
N GLU A 31 8.71 1.07 -0.24
CA GLU A 31 9.83 0.94 -1.18
C GLU A 31 11.08 0.48 -0.49
N GLU A 32 11.38 1.02 0.68
CA GLU A 32 12.55 0.61 1.43
C GLU A 32 12.48 -0.85 1.81
N ALA A 33 11.30 -1.30 2.20
CA ALA A 33 11.13 -2.70 2.55
C ALA A 33 11.28 -3.61 1.34
N LEU A 34 10.86 -3.13 0.17
CA LEU A 34 11.02 -3.92 -1.04
C LEU A 34 12.47 -4.16 -1.41
N HIS A 35 13.32 -3.20 -1.10
CA HIS A 35 14.74 -3.32 -1.44
C HIS A 35 15.49 -4.20 -0.45
N ASP A 36 14.88 -4.56 0.65
CA ASP A 36 15.52 -5.40 1.64
C ASP A 36 14.91 -6.79 1.54
N THR A 37 15.63 -7.70 0.91
CA THR A 37 15.11 -9.03 0.65
C THR A 37 14.91 -9.86 1.91
N SER A 38 15.43 -9.42 3.04
CA SER A 38 15.24 -10.14 4.29
C SER A 38 13.95 -9.74 4.99
N VAL A 39 13.25 -8.73 4.50
CA VAL A 39 12.06 -8.22 5.15
C VAL A 39 10.83 -8.80 4.47
N GLU A 40 9.94 -9.39 5.23
CA GLU A 40 8.72 -9.96 4.69
C GLU A 40 7.50 -9.09 4.96
N THR A 41 7.60 -8.17 5.91
CA THR A 41 6.52 -7.27 6.23
C THR A 41 7.09 -5.90 6.50
N PHE A 42 6.26 -4.88 6.38
CA PHE A 42 6.66 -3.57 6.84
C PHE A 42 5.59 -3.02 7.76
N GLN A 43 6.01 -2.17 8.67
CA GLN A 43 5.09 -1.62 9.64
C GLN A 43 4.79 -0.18 9.34
N TRP A 44 3.54 0.19 9.52
CA TRP A 44 3.12 1.57 9.40
C TRP A 44 2.23 1.86 10.59
N LYS A 45 2.73 2.66 11.52
CA LYS A 45 2.04 2.98 12.75
C LYS A 45 1.70 1.69 13.49
N ASN A 46 0.46 1.39 13.72
CA ASN A 46 0.07 0.21 14.47
C ASN A 46 -0.26 -0.98 13.58
N SER A 47 0.02 -0.87 12.30
CA SER A 47 -0.34 -1.92 11.35
C SER A 47 0.89 -2.53 10.72
N SER A 48 0.79 -3.80 10.40
CA SER A 48 1.83 -4.50 9.67
C SER A 48 1.28 -4.95 8.34
N PHE A 49 2.05 -4.77 7.29
CA PHE A 49 1.62 -5.13 5.94
C PHE A 49 2.60 -6.12 5.36
N ARG A 50 2.05 -7.15 4.72
CA ARG A 50 2.85 -8.18 4.13
C ARG A 50 3.40 -7.71 2.80
N ILE A 51 4.67 -7.99 2.56
CA ILE A 51 5.29 -7.64 1.29
C ILE A 51 5.28 -8.82 0.35
N GLY A 52 5.39 -10.03 0.87
CA GLY A 52 5.43 -11.22 0.03
C GLY A 52 4.16 -11.35 -0.78
N GLY A 53 4.29 -11.46 -2.08
CA GLY A 53 3.15 -11.58 -2.97
C GLY A 53 2.48 -10.28 -3.33
N LEU A 54 2.97 -9.17 -2.81
CA LEU A 54 2.36 -7.87 -3.14
C LEU A 54 2.74 -7.50 -4.57
N MET A 55 1.75 -7.27 -5.39
CA MET A 55 1.95 -7.00 -6.81
C MET A 55 1.86 -5.53 -7.13
N ALA A 56 0.98 -4.81 -6.46
CA ALA A 56 0.78 -3.39 -6.78
C ALA A 56 0.07 -2.68 -5.66
N ILE A 57 0.31 -1.39 -5.54
CA ILE A 57 -0.45 -0.51 -4.67
C ILE A 57 -1.09 0.53 -5.56
N VAL A 58 -2.41 0.63 -5.50
CA VAL A 58 -3.14 1.54 -6.34
C VAL A 58 -3.79 2.60 -5.48
N HIS A 59 -3.63 3.85 -5.85
CA HIS A 59 -4.27 4.95 -5.16
C HIS A 59 -5.70 5.07 -5.65
N GLU A 60 -6.59 5.31 -4.72
CA GLU A 60 -7.92 5.67 -5.13
C GLU A 60 -7.89 7.14 -5.45
N LYS A 61 -7.85 7.48 -6.70
CA LYS A 61 -7.93 8.87 -7.05
C LYS A 61 -9.36 9.23 -7.03
N HIS A 62 -9.64 10.43 -6.61
CA HIS A 62 -10.93 10.94 -6.79
C HIS A 62 -11.17 10.95 -8.24
N ALA A 63 -12.10 10.22 -8.66
CA ALA A 63 -12.47 10.27 -10.01
C ALA A 63 -12.82 11.68 -10.32
N PRO A 64 -12.35 12.21 -11.36
CA PRO A 64 -12.75 13.52 -11.72
C PRO A 64 -14.23 13.48 -11.88
N VAL A 65 -14.77 14.36 -11.26
CA VAL A 65 -16.14 14.40 -11.39
C VAL A 65 -16.42 14.73 -12.77
N ARG A 66 -17.08 13.98 -13.41
CA ARG A 66 -17.29 14.19 -14.56
C ARG A 66 -18.34 14.74 -14.64
N PRO A 67 -18.17 15.43 -15.09
CA PRO A 67 -19.31 16.13 -15.37
C PRO A 67 -20.31 15.20 -15.81
#